data_f8596e1a82d69570940e3bd687cc8c79
#
_entry.id   f8596e1a82d69570940e3bd687cc8c79
#
_cell.length_a   1.000
_cell.length_b   1.000
_cell.length_c   1.000
_cell.angle_alpha   90.00
_cell.angle_beta   90.00
_cell.angle_gamma   90.00
#
_symmetry.space_group_name_H-M   'P 1'
#
loop_
_entity.id
_entity.type
_entity.pdbx_description
1 polymer ?
#
loop_
_entity_poly.entity_id
_entity_poly.type
_entity_poly.pdbx_seq_one_letter_code
_entity_poly.pdbx_strand_id
1 'polypeptide(L)'
;LRDKTNIPLAQGELFNHPFEWRNLIAERLIDFIRVHLSQVGGITPARKLQLFAEQYGVRTAWHGPGDMSPLAHAANIHIDLASRNFGVQEWSGTEPPNFVIQELKGPREALLDVFPGLPQFKQGYVYANDLPGLGVDIDEAQAALYPCDSGVTTWTQTRLADGTLQTP
;
A
#
# COMPACT_ATOMS: atom_id res chain seq x y z
N LEU A 1 16.75 -13.25 -13.09
CA LEU A 1 15.35 -13.63 -13.30
C LEU A 1 14.81 -13.00 -14.59
N ARG A 2 15.00 -11.67 -14.79
CA ARG A 2 14.51 -10.96 -15.98
C ARG A 2 14.84 -11.67 -17.30
N ASP A 3 16.09 -12.13 -17.47
CA ASP A 3 16.55 -12.80 -18.69
C ASP A 3 15.94 -14.19 -18.91
N LYS A 4 15.19 -14.70 -17.95
CA LYS A 4 14.61 -16.04 -17.96
C LYS A 4 13.10 -16.07 -18.13
N THR A 5 12.45 -14.91 -18.16
CA THR A 5 10.99 -14.84 -18.26
C THR A 5 10.52 -13.55 -18.94
N ASN A 6 9.42 -13.68 -19.69
CA ASN A 6 8.66 -12.57 -20.25
C ASN A 6 7.44 -12.22 -19.40
N ILE A 7 7.22 -12.91 -18.28
CA ILE A 7 6.14 -12.59 -17.36
C ILE A 7 6.45 -11.23 -16.71
N PRO A 8 5.49 -10.31 -16.65
CA PRO A 8 5.66 -9.05 -15.93
C PRO A 8 6.00 -9.29 -14.47
N LEU A 9 7.05 -8.62 -14.00
CA LEU A 9 7.57 -8.76 -12.64
C LEU A 9 7.21 -7.53 -11.82
N ALA A 10 6.55 -7.74 -10.68
CA ALA A 10 6.30 -6.74 -9.65
C ALA A 10 7.17 -7.05 -8.42
N GLN A 11 7.87 -6.05 -7.89
CA GLN A 11 8.76 -6.22 -6.75
C GLN A 11 8.76 -4.98 -5.87
N GLY A 12 9.02 -5.16 -4.57
CA GLY A 12 9.30 -4.04 -3.67
C GLY A 12 8.44 -3.97 -2.42
N GLU A 13 7.66 -4.98 -2.11
CA GLU A 13 6.75 -4.99 -0.95
C GLU A 13 7.44 -4.58 0.37
N LEU A 14 8.68 -5.03 0.58
CA LEU A 14 9.44 -4.76 1.79
C LEU A 14 10.51 -3.67 1.60
N PHE A 15 10.55 -2.99 0.47
CA PHE A 15 11.55 -1.96 0.22
C PHE A 15 11.20 -0.67 0.96
N ASN A 16 12.18 -0.13 1.67
CA ASN A 16 12.04 1.09 2.48
C ASN A 16 13.02 2.19 2.06
N HIS A 17 14.05 1.86 1.28
CA HIS A 17 15.12 2.78 0.95
C HIS A 17 15.47 2.77 -0.54
N PRO A 18 15.84 3.93 -1.14
CA PRO A 18 16.17 4.04 -2.56
C PRO A 18 17.25 3.08 -3.06
N PHE A 19 18.17 2.65 -2.22
CA PHE A 19 19.20 1.67 -2.59
C PHE A 19 18.64 0.30 -2.97
N GLU A 20 17.43 -0.04 -2.51
CA GLU A 20 16.81 -1.32 -2.76
C GLU A 20 16.16 -1.38 -4.15
N TRP A 21 15.64 -0.27 -4.67
CA TRP A 21 14.92 -0.26 -5.94
C TRP A 21 15.63 0.45 -7.09
N ARG A 22 16.59 1.36 -6.83
CA ARG A 22 17.16 2.19 -7.88
C ARG A 22 17.75 1.40 -9.04
N ASN A 23 18.50 0.32 -8.76
CA ASN A 23 19.11 -0.50 -9.79
C ASN A 23 18.06 -1.37 -10.51
N LEU A 24 17.09 -1.92 -9.76
CA LEU A 24 15.99 -2.68 -10.34
C LEU A 24 15.20 -1.86 -11.37
N ILE A 25 14.99 -0.58 -11.07
CA ILE A 25 14.29 0.37 -11.95
C ILE A 25 15.20 0.80 -13.10
N ALA A 26 16.41 1.31 -12.80
CA ALA A 26 17.32 1.88 -13.79
C ALA A 26 17.76 0.86 -14.86
N GLU A 27 17.96 -0.39 -14.47
CA GLU A 27 18.31 -1.50 -15.36
C GLU A 27 17.06 -2.22 -15.92
N ARG A 28 15.85 -1.74 -15.60
CA ARG A 28 14.57 -2.32 -16.04
C ARG A 28 14.46 -3.83 -15.74
N LEU A 29 14.89 -4.23 -14.57
CA LEU A 29 14.83 -5.62 -14.11
C LEU A 29 13.41 -6.01 -13.64
N ILE A 30 12.55 -5.03 -13.44
CA ILE A 30 11.15 -5.19 -13.05
C ILE A 30 10.25 -4.37 -13.97
N ASP A 31 9.00 -4.75 -14.06
CA ASP A 31 7.97 -4.04 -14.85
C ASP A 31 7.12 -3.14 -13.97
N PHE A 32 6.95 -3.53 -12.69
CA PHE A 32 6.18 -2.79 -11.71
C PHE A 32 6.97 -2.65 -10.41
N ILE A 33 6.99 -1.44 -9.87
CA ILE A 33 7.47 -1.20 -8.50
C ILE A 33 6.28 -1.28 -7.54
N ARG A 34 6.38 -2.18 -6.53
CA ARG A 34 5.31 -2.53 -5.60
C ARG A 34 5.75 -2.28 -4.16
N VAL A 35 5.89 -1.03 -3.78
CA VAL A 35 6.26 -0.64 -2.41
C VAL A 35 5.04 -0.28 -1.58
N HIS A 36 5.18 -0.35 -0.27
CA HIS A 36 4.18 0.05 0.70
C HIS A 36 4.33 1.54 1.04
N LEU A 37 3.30 2.34 0.79
CA LEU A 37 3.33 3.79 0.95
C LEU A 37 3.81 4.23 2.34
N SER A 38 3.29 3.63 3.39
CA SER A 38 3.66 4.00 4.77
C SER A 38 5.10 3.61 5.11
N GLN A 39 5.59 2.48 4.58
CA GLN A 39 6.95 2.00 4.85
C GLN A 39 8.01 2.87 4.17
N VAL A 40 7.74 3.37 2.96
CA VAL A 40 8.68 4.28 2.28
C VAL A 40 8.67 5.71 2.83
N GLY A 41 7.82 5.99 3.82
CA GLY A 41 7.75 7.29 4.50
C GLY A 41 6.66 8.24 4.00
N GLY A 42 5.62 7.72 3.35
CA GLY A 42 4.42 8.46 2.96
C GLY A 42 4.44 9.01 1.53
N ILE A 43 3.59 9.98 1.27
CA ILE A 43 3.30 10.50 -0.08
C ILE A 43 4.53 11.09 -0.77
N THR A 44 5.34 11.87 -0.07
CA THR A 44 6.48 12.56 -0.70
C THR A 44 7.56 11.60 -1.21
N PRO A 45 8.05 10.63 -0.43
CA PRO A 45 8.98 9.62 -0.96
C PRO A 45 8.37 8.76 -2.05
N ALA A 46 7.10 8.35 -1.91
CA ALA A 46 6.40 7.57 -2.93
C ALA A 46 6.30 8.34 -4.25
N ARG A 47 5.98 9.64 -4.21
CA ARG A 47 5.95 10.48 -5.41
C ARG A 47 7.32 10.60 -6.08
N LYS A 48 8.40 10.74 -5.30
CA LYS A 48 9.78 10.75 -5.83
C LYS A 48 10.11 9.42 -6.52
N LEU A 49 9.76 8.32 -5.91
CA LEU A 49 9.93 6.99 -6.49
C LEU A 49 9.13 6.82 -7.78
N GLN A 50 7.87 7.24 -7.79
CA GLN A 50 7.01 7.19 -8.98
C GLN A 50 7.62 7.95 -10.16
N LEU A 51 8.09 9.20 -9.93
CA LEU A 51 8.73 10.03 -10.94
C LEU A 51 10.05 9.41 -11.45
N PHE A 52 10.81 8.79 -10.57
CA PHE A 52 12.01 8.06 -10.95
C PHE A 52 11.66 6.83 -11.82
N ALA A 53 10.70 6.03 -11.40
CA ALA A 53 10.24 4.86 -12.15
C ALA A 53 9.68 5.23 -13.54
N GLU A 54 8.96 6.34 -13.64
CA GLU A 54 8.39 6.86 -14.88
C GLU A 54 9.48 7.10 -15.95
N GLN A 55 10.64 7.64 -15.57
CA GLN A 55 11.73 7.92 -16.50
C GLN A 55 12.33 6.67 -17.15
N TYR A 56 12.19 5.53 -16.49
CA TYR A 56 12.70 4.24 -16.98
C TYR A 56 11.60 3.34 -17.56
N GLY A 57 10.34 3.84 -17.62
CA GLY A 57 9.21 3.08 -18.12
C GLY A 57 8.76 1.95 -17.19
N VAL A 58 9.14 1.99 -15.93
CA VAL A 58 8.62 1.09 -14.88
C VAL A 58 7.33 1.68 -14.33
N ARG A 59 6.31 0.84 -14.22
CA ARG A 59 4.97 1.24 -13.79
C ARG A 59 4.82 1.09 -12.28
N THR A 60 3.84 1.77 -11.70
CA THR A 60 3.50 1.61 -10.29
C THR A 60 2.47 0.51 -10.07
N ALA A 61 2.60 -0.19 -8.95
CA ALA A 61 1.64 -1.17 -8.44
C ALA A 61 1.70 -1.14 -6.90
N TRP A 62 1.26 -0.02 -6.30
CA TRP A 62 1.43 0.17 -4.86
C TRP A 62 0.87 -1.00 -4.05
N HIS A 63 1.63 -1.43 -3.05
CA HIS A 63 1.20 -2.45 -2.13
C HIS A 63 -0.02 -1.95 -1.34
N GLY A 64 -1.09 -2.73 -1.34
CA GLY A 64 -2.36 -2.39 -0.72
C GLY A 64 -2.94 -3.54 0.09
N PRO A 65 -2.19 -4.08 1.09
CA PRO A 65 -2.61 -5.21 1.90
C PRO A 65 -3.72 -4.81 2.89
N GLY A 66 -4.38 -5.81 3.46
CA GLY A 66 -5.50 -5.61 4.38
C GLY A 66 -5.11 -5.02 5.74
N ASP A 67 -3.83 -5.06 6.11
CA ASP A 67 -3.28 -4.45 7.33
C ASP A 67 -2.83 -2.99 7.15
N MET A 68 -2.96 -2.46 5.93
CA MET A 68 -2.66 -1.05 5.65
C MET A 68 -3.80 -0.15 6.11
N SER A 69 -3.46 0.98 6.73
CA SER A 69 -4.45 1.98 7.13
C SER A 69 -5.33 2.43 5.95
N PRO A 70 -6.66 2.56 6.13
CA PRO A 70 -7.55 3.11 5.12
C PRO A 70 -7.15 4.49 4.58
N LEU A 71 -6.52 5.32 5.41
CA LEU A 71 -5.94 6.62 4.99
C LEU A 71 -4.82 6.43 3.98
N ALA A 72 -3.98 5.41 4.18
CA ALA A 72 -2.88 5.11 3.25
C ALA A 72 -3.40 4.50 1.94
N HIS A 73 -4.48 3.71 1.99
CA HIS A 73 -5.18 3.26 0.78
C HIS A 73 -5.73 4.44 -0.03
N ALA A 74 -6.36 5.42 0.62
CA ALA A 74 -6.81 6.63 -0.06
C ALA A 74 -5.62 7.41 -0.67
N ALA A 75 -4.51 7.54 0.05
CA ALA A 75 -3.31 8.18 -0.46
C ALA A 75 -2.71 7.48 -1.68
N ASN A 76 -2.73 6.13 -1.73
CA ASN A 76 -2.34 5.37 -2.92
C ASN A 76 -3.16 5.80 -4.14
N ILE A 77 -4.49 5.88 -4.02
CA ILE A 77 -5.38 6.28 -5.12
C ILE A 77 -5.05 7.69 -5.61
N HIS A 78 -4.76 8.64 -4.72
CA HIS A 78 -4.36 9.99 -5.11
C HIS A 78 -3.04 10.02 -5.88
N ILE A 79 -2.06 9.21 -5.47
CA ILE A 79 -0.79 9.08 -6.21
C ILE A 79 -1.04 8.44 -7.57
N ASP A 80 -1.88 7.41 -7.65
CA ASP A 80 -2.23 6.74 -8.90
C ASP A 80 -2.85 7.70 -9.90
N LEU A 81 -3.84 8.47 -9.47
CA LEU A 81 -4.50 9.49 -10.32
C LEU A 81 -3.53 10.57 -10.81
N ALA A 82 -2.47 10.87 -10.05
CA ALA A 82 -1.43 11.83 -10.40
C ALA A 82 -0.28 11.22 -11.21
N SER A 83 -0.29 9.92 -11.50
CA SER A 83 0.84 9.19 -12.10
C SER A 83 0.59 8.81 -13.55
N ARG A 84 1.49 9.21 -14.45
CA ARG A 84 1.42 8.81 -15.87
C ARG A 84 1.82 7.36 -16.09
N ASN A 85 2.68 6.83 -15.25
CA ASN A 85 3.15 5.45 -15.28
C ASN A 85 2.35 4.53 -14.34
N PHE A 86 1.10 4.90 -14.03
CA PHE A 86 0.20 4.02 -13.29
C PHE A 86 0.06 2.66 -13.98
N GLY A 87 0.15 1.60 -13.21
CA GLY A 87 -0.01 0.23 -13.68
C GLY A 87 -1.29 -0.41 -13.18
N VAL A 88 -1.28 -0.74 -11.91
CA VAL A 88 -2.41 -1.36 -11.22
C VAL A 88 -2.33 -0.98 -9.74
N GLN A 89 -3.47 -0.90 -9.07
CA GLN A 89 -3.55 -0.75 -7.62
C GLN A 89 -3.99 -2.07 -6.98
N GLU A 90 -3.17 -2.58 -6.07
CA GLU A 90 -3.62 -3.64 -5.17
C GLU A 90 -4.60 -3.04 -4.15
N TRP A 91 -5.72 -3.71 -3.95
CA TRP A 91 -6.80 -3.20 -3.11
C TRP A 91 -7.38 -4.28 -2.21
N SER A 92 -7.28 -4.07 -0.89
CA SER A 92 -7.85 -4.97 0.14
C SER A 92 -8.85 -4.26 1.05
N GLY A 93 -9.17 -3.00 0.74
CA GLY A 93 -9.81 -2.10 1.68
C GLY A 93 -11.30 -2.27 1.93
N THR A 94 -12.13 -2.61 0.92
CA THR A 94 -13.60 -2.49 1.11
C THR A 94 -14.41 -3.54 0.35
N GLU A 95 -13.83 -4.66 -0.09
CA GLU A 95 -14.50 -5.54 -1.04
C GLU A 95 -14.94 -6.92 -0.57
N PRO A 96 -15.81 -7.55 -1.42
CA PRO A 96 -16.81 -8.47 -0.91
C PRO A 96 -16.23 -9.78 -0.38
N PRO A 97 -17.09 -10.62 0.23
CA PRO A 97 -16.75 -11.62 1.23
C PRO A 97 -15.86 -12.77 0.77
N ASN A 98 -15.34 -12.74 -0.43
CA ASN A 98 -14.52 -13.82 -0.99
C ASN A 98 -13.01 -13.57 -0.90
N PHE A 99 -12.57 -12.38 -0.50
CA PHE A 99 -11.18 -12.14 -0.14
C PHE A 99 -11.08 -12.00 1.38
N VAL A 100 -10.32 -12.88 1.94
CA VAL A 100 -10.19 -13.11 3.36
C VAL A 100 -9.63 -11.87 4.05
N ILE A 101 -10.51 -11.02 4.56
CA ILE A 101 -10.17 -10.14 5.67
C ILE A 101 -10.30 -10.97 6.95
N GLN A 102 -9.57 -12.09 7.03
CA GLN A 102 -9.52 -12.89 8.25
C GLN A 102 -8.78 -12.18 9.38
N GLU A 103 -8.09 -11.08 9.10
CA GLU A 103 -7.30 -10.33 10.06
C GLU A 103 -7.98 -9.09 10.62
N LEU A 104 -9.05 -8.59 9.99
CA LEU A 104 -9.85 -7.51 10.58
C LEU A 104 -10.79 -8.07 11.62
N LYS A 105 -10.49 -7.83 12.89
CA LYS A 105 -11.29 -8.24 14.07
C LYS A 105 -12.56 -7.38 14.25
N GLY A 106 -13.25 -7.01 13.19
CA GLY A 106 -14.44 -6.20 13.30
C GLY A 106 -15.38 -6.33 12.10
N PRO A 107 -16.66 -5.97 12.23
CA PRO A 107 -17.57 -5.95 11.12
C PRO A 107 -17.15 -4.89 10.08
N ARG A 108 -17.39 -5.16 8.82
CA ARG A 108 -17.07 -4.26 7.69
C ARG A 108 -17.70 -2.88 7.85
N GLU A 109 -18.91 -2.83 8.37
CA GLU A 109 -19.65 -1.60 8.66
C GLU A 109 -18.85 -0.69 9.59
N ALA A 110 -18.18 -1.26 10.59
CA ALA A 110 -17.32 -0.52 11.50
C ALA A 110 -16.18 0.23 10.79
N LEU A 111 -15.64 -0.33 9.71
CA LEU A 111 -14.59 0.35 8.94
C LEU A 111 -15.11 1.65 8.30
N LEU A 112 -16.32 1.61 7.76
CA LEU A 112 -16.95 2.78 7.14
C LEU A 112 -17.40 3.83 8.17
N ASP A 113 -17.81 3.38 9.36
CA ASP A 113 -18.17 4.27 10.46
C ASP A 113 -16.94 4.99 11.01
N VAL A 114 -15.81 4.29 11.16
CA VAL A 114 -14.56 4.87 11.64
C VAL A 114 -13.88 5.74 10.58
N PHE A 115 -13.98 5.37 9.30
CA PHE A 115 -13.30 6.06 8.21
C PHE A 115 -14.31 6.54 7.14
N PRO A 116 -15.09 7.59 7.43
CA PRO A 116 -16.02 8.14 6.46
C PRO A 116 -15.29 8.71 5.25
N GLY A 117 -15.84 8.49 4.06
CA GLY A 117 -15.29 9.00 2.81
C GLY A 117 -14.30 8.08 2.10
N LEU A 118 -14.16 6.84 2.52
CA LEU A 118 -13.28 5.88 1.84
C LEU A 118 -13.54 5.78 0.33
N PRO A 119 -12.49 5.59 -0.49
CA PRO A 119 -12.63 5.29 -1.90
C PRO A 119 -13.59 4.13 -2.15
N GLN A 120 -14.38 4.24 -3.20
CA GLN A 120 -15.39 3.25 -3.53
C GLN A 120 -14.87 2.24 -4.54
N PHE A 121 -14.97 0.96 -4.21
CA PHE A 121 -14.73 -0.10 -5.17
C PHE A 121 -16.03 -0.41 -5.95
N LYS A 122 -15.90 -0.48 -7.27
CA LYS A 122 -17.02 -0.82 -8.12
C LYS A 122 -16.52 -1.48 -9.41
N GLN A 123 -17.01 -2.67 -9.70
CA GLN A 123 -16.73 -3.39 -10.96
C GLN A 123 -15.23 -3.52 -11.30
N GLY A 124 -14.39 -3.83 -10.32
CA GLY A 124 -12.95 -3.99 -10.51
C GLY A 124 -12.14 -2.69 -10.52
N TYR A 125 -12.77 -1.55 -10.22
CA TYR A 125 -12.13 -0.25 -10.15
C TYR A 125 -12.35 0.41 -8.79
N VAL A 126 -11.38 1.22 -8.37
CA VAL A 126 -11.49 2.05 -7.17
C VAL A 126 -11.63 3.50 -7.57
N TYR A 127 -12.58 4.20 -6.98
CA TYR A 127 -12.92 5.58 -7.28
C TYR A 127 -12.65 6.47 -6.06
N ALA A 128 -11.82 7.49 -6.23
CA ALA A 128 -11.73 8.59 -5.28
C ALA A 128 -13.05 9.40 -5.28
N ASN A 129 -13.30 10.11 -4.19
CA ASN A 129 -14.36 11.12 -4.12
C ASN A 129 -13.78 12.54 -4.33
N ASP A 130 -14.66 13.54 -4.37
CA ASP A 130 -14.28 14.95 -4.57
C ASP A 130 -14.19 15.73 -3.26
N LEU A 131 -14.10 15.06 -2.11
CA LEU A 131 -13.92 15.70 -0.82
C LEU A 131 -12.50 16.25 -0.66
N PRO A 132 -12.29 17.30 0.15
CA PRO A 132 -10.97 17.88 0.38
C PRO A 132 -9.97 16.91 0.97
N GLY A 133 -8.67 17.15 0.71
CA GLY A 133 -7.57 16.34 1.23
C GLY A 133 -7.51 14.96 0.61
N LEU A 134 -7.45 13.92 1.41
CA LEU A 134 -7.49 12.52 0.96
C LEU A 134 -8.92 12.03 0.68
N GLY A 135 -9.93 12.85 0.94
CA GLY A 135 -11.33 12.48 0.80
C GLY A 135 -11.87 11.53 1.88
N VAL A 136 -11.04 11.18 2.84
CA VAL A 136 -11.36 10.30 3.98
C VAL A 136 -10.96 10.97 5.28
N ASP A 137 -11.73 10.76 6.32
CA ASP A 137 -11.48 11.28 7.67
C ASP A 137 -11.49 10.13 8.70
N ILE A 138 -11.25 10.45 9.96
CA ILE A 138 -11.37 9.52 11.09
C ILE A 138 -12.44 10.04 12.04
N ASP A 139 -13.47 9.24 12.28
CA ASP A 139 -14.38 9.46 13.39
C ASP A 139 -13.74 8.91 14.68
N GLU A 140 -13.18 9.81 15.50
CA GLU A 140 -12.47 9.43 16.73
C GLU A 140 -13.40 8.79 17.76
N ALA A 141 -14.68 9.14 17.78
CA ALA A 141 -15.66 8.54 18.69
C ALA A 141 -15.94 7.09 18.29
N GLN A 142 -16.08 6.83 17.01
CA GLN A 142 -16.22 5.46 16.50
C GLN A 142 -14.92 4.67 16.67
N ALA A 143 -13.77 5.26 16.39
CA ALA A 143 -12.47 4.62 16.56
C ALA A 143 -12.23 4.16 18.01
N ALA A 144 -12.69 4.93 19.00
CA ALA A 144 -12.56 4.59 20.41
C ALA A 144 -13.27 3.28 20.82
N LEU A 145 -14.24 2.81 20.00
CA LEU A 145 -14.91 1.53 20.22
C LEU A 145 -14.03 0.33 19.83
N TYR A 146 -12.94 0.58 19.11
CA TYR A 146 -12.00 -0.44 18.61
C TYR A 146 -10.58 -0.13 19.10
N PRO A 147 -10.32 -0.27 20.41
CA PRO A 147 -9.00 0.03 20.96
C PRO A 147 -7.93 -0.87 20.34
N CYS A 148 -6.76 -0.29 20.11
CA CYS A 148 -5.62 -1.02 19.58
C CYS A 148 -5.27 -2.20 20.50
N ASP A 149 -5.14 -3.39 19.94
CA ASP A 149 -4.55 -4.53 20.62
C ASP A 149 -3.05 -4.28 20.76
N SER A 150 -2.58 -4.06 21.99
CA SER A 150 -1.17 -3.83 22.29
C SER A 150 -0.30 -5.10 22.17
N GLY A 151 -0.91 -6.23 21.81
CA GLY A 151 -0.20 -7.47 21.52
C GLY A 151 0.66 -7.33 20.28
N VAL A 152 1.97 -7.20 20.47
CA VAL A 152 2.90 -7.15 19.33
C VAL A 152 3.00 -8.54 18.71
N THR A 153 2.75 -8.62 17.43
CA THR A 153 2.89 -9.88 16.70
C THR A 153 4.36 -10.32 16.67
N THR A 154 4.60 -11.58 16.99
CA THR A 154 5.96 -12.12 17.22
C THR A 154 6.90 -12.00 16.03
N TRP A 155 6.38 -11.95 14.81
CA TRP A 155 7.20 -11.84 13.60
C TRP A 155 7.81 -10.44 13.37
N THR A 156 7.21 -9.39 13.94
CA THR A 156 7.75 -8.02 13.82
C THR A 156 8.86 -7.71 14.83
N GLN A 157 9.16 -8.62 15.74
CA GLN A 157 10.07 -8.40 16.89
C GLN A 157 11.30 -9.28 16.90
N THR A 158 11.45 -10.19 15.94
CA THR A 158 12.62 -11.05 15.93
C THR A 158 13.86 -10.26 15.60
N ARG A 159 14.78 -10.25 16.56
CA ARG A 159 16.15 -9.76 16.35
C ARG A 159 17.08 -10.95 16.33
N LEU A 160 18.08 -10.89 15.49
CA LEU A 160 19.21 -11.80 15.56
C LEU A 160 19.99 -11.56 16.85
N ALA A 161 20.82 -12.53 17.25
CA ALA A 161 21.60 -12.44 18.50
C ALA A 161 22.52 -11.21 18.58
N ASP A 162 22.92 -10.65 17.43
CA ASP A 162 23.71 -9.42 17.30
C ASP A 162 22.86 -8.13 17.39
N GLY A 163 21.54 -8.24 17.55
CA GLY A 163 20.62 -7.13 17.62
C GLY A 163 20.08 -6.65 16.29
N THR A 164 20.50 -7.22 15.17
CA THR A 164 20.00 -6.91 13.82
C THR A 164 18.52 -7.26 13.73
N LEU A 165 17.70 -6.35 13.13
CA LEU A 165 16.31 -6.66 12.84
C LEU A 165 16.25 -7.77 11.79
N GLN A 166 15.53 -8.82 12.13
CA GLN A 166 15.16 -9.83 11.15
C GLN A 166 13.92 -9.31 10.41
N THR A 167 14.08 -8.95 9.15
CA THR A 167 12.95 -8.69 8.27
C THR A 167 12.35 -10.00 7.79
N PRO A 168 11.03 -10.09 7.66
CA PRO A 168 10.36 -11.26 7.12
C PRO A 168 10.77 -11.56 5.69
#